data_38a58f34cfa8c340299f4ed861a94d15
#
_entry.id   38a58f34cfa8c340299f4ed861a94d15
#
_cell.length_a   1.000
_cell.length_b   1.000
_cell.length_c   1.000
_cell.angle_alpha   90.00
_cell.angle_beta   90.00
_cell.angle_gamma   90.00
#
_symmetry.space_group_name_H-M   'P 1'
#
loop_
_entity.id
_entity.type
_entity.pdbx_description
1 polymer ?
#
loop_
_entity_poly.entity_id
_entity_poly.type
_entity_poly.pdbx_seq_one_letter_code
_entity_poly.pdbx_strand_id
1 'polypeptide(L)'
;MRHTTAITRLALHAATLAAVFTVLSCDGSDGMLPHSGGAPSEVLVTGQGSECIVSTLGADVPGLPQPEPMFDVKTLTDNTLDATARLERNIVVTDIDSLRHSATTVRYERNVYARPQIIIYVSSPSEQTLRRDIGRCHIDRLLLRNELAHYAARLTSDTCGTAKEIRKTFGCSMRLPKDVTIRKRGKSFIWLSDNNPLKSGNICI
;
A
#
# COMPACT_ATOMS: atom_id res chain seq x y z
N MET A 1 -4.35 -65.88 -18.15
CA MET A 1 -3.75 -64.67 -18.79
C MET A 1 -4.71 -63.46 -18.97
N ARG A 2 -5.99 -63.53 -18.57
CA ARG A 2 -6.95 -62.38 -18.74
C ARG A 2 -7.06 -61.46 -17.52
N HIS A 3 -6.57 -61.82 -16.34
CA HIS A 3 -6.67 -61.02 -15.12
C HIS A 3 -5.54 -59.97 -14.95
N THR A 4 -4.36 -60.23 -15.53
CA THR A 4 -3.22 -59.31 -15.45
C THR A 4 -3.38 -58.04 -16.29
N THR A 5 -4.08 -58.11 -17.41
CA THR A 5 -4.33 -56.93 -18.28
C THR A 5 -5.36 -55.95 -17.70
N ALA A 6 -6.29 -56.41 -16.87
CA ALA A 6 -7.30 -55.55 -16.23
C ALA A 6 -6.68 -54.71 -15.09
N ILE A 7 -5.81 -55.33 -14.29
CA ILE A 7 -5.13 -54.67 -13.17
C ILE A 7 -4.16 -53.60 -13.66
N THR A 8 -3.40 -53.88 -14.76
CA THR A 8 -2.50 -52.88 -15.36
C THR A 8 -3.23 -51.68 -15.97
N ARG A 9 -4.38 -51.89 -16.57
CA ARG A 9 -5.23 -50.82 -17.12
C ARG A 9 -5.84 -49.98 -15.99
N LEU A 10 -6.29 -50.57 -14.89
CA LEU A 10 -6.83 -49.87 -13.73
C LEU A 10 -5.75 -49.02 -13.04
N ALA A 11 -4.53 -49.54 -12.89
CA ALA A 11 -3.39 -48.83 -12.32
C ALA A 11 -2.96 -47.65 -13.20
N LEU A 12 -3.00 -47.79 -14.54
CA LEU A 12 -2.66 -46.70 -15.46
C LEU A 12 -3.68 -45.57 -15.43
N HIS A 13 -4.97 -45.86 -15.30
CA HIS A 13 -6.02 -44.84 -15.18
C HIS A 13 -6.01 -44.16 -13.81
N ALA A 14 -5.65 -44.87 -12.75
CA ALA A 14 -5.46 -44.25 -11.41
C ALA A 14 -4.23 -43.31 -11.38
N ALA A 15 -3.14 -43.66 -12.06
CA ALA A 15 -1.96 -42.81 -12.16
C ALA A 15 -2.20 -41.56 -13.01
N THR A 16 -2.97 -41.64 -14.09
CA THR A 16 -3.35 -40.45 -14.90
C THR A 16 -4.32 -39.54 -14.16
N LEU A 17 -5.25 -40.07 -13.36
CA LEU A 17 -6.18 -39.28 -12.57
C LEU A 17 -5.43 -38.55 -11.43
N ALA A 18 -4.45 -39.18 -10.78
CA ALA A 18 -3.60 -38.56 -9.77
C ALA A 18 -2.73 -37.45 -10.35
N ALA A 19 -2.21 -37.60 -11.58
CA ALA A 19 -1.39 -36.57 -12.23
C ALA A 19 -2.21 -35.32 -12.63
N VAL A 20 -3.52 -35.48 -12.93
CA VAL A 20 -4.39 -34.32 -13.24
C VAL A 20 -4.75 -33.52 -11.98
N PHE A 21 -4.82 -34.15 -10.80
CA PHE A 21 -5.10 -33.44 -9.54
C PHE A 21 -3.91 -32.65 -9.02
N THR A 22 -2.68 -32.96 -9.41
CA THR A 22 -1.49 -32.22 -8.94
C THR A 22 -1.25 -30.90 -9.68
N VAL A 23 -1.89 -30.65 -10.81
CA VAL A 23 -1.77 -29.39 -11.57
C VAL A 23 -2.87 -28.36 -11.23
N LEU A 24 -3.85 -28.71 -10.38
CA LEU A 24 -4.93 -27.82 -9.94
C LEU A 24 -4.68 -27.18 -8.57
N SER A 25 -3.54 -27.45 -7.94
CA SER A 25 -3.16 -26.80 -6.67
C SER A 25 -2.24 -25.61 -6.93
N CYS A 26 -2.68 -24.65 -7.76
CA CYS A 26 -2.20 -23.27 -7.69
C CYS A 26 -3.10 -22.52 -6.72
N ASP A 27 -3.03 -22.89 -5.45
CA ASP A 27 -3.55 -22.07 -4.37
C ASP A 27 -2.41 -21.18 -3.88
N GLY A 28 -2.58 -19.88 -4.02
CA GLY A 28 -1.61 -18.89 -3.54
C GLY A 28 -1.16 -17.86 -4.58
N SER A 29 -2.09 -17.04 -5.09
CA SER A 29 -1.77 -15.86 -5.90
C SER A 29 -0.93 -14.81 -5.15
N ASP A 30 -0.82 -14.91 -3.85
CA ASP A 30 -0.08 -13.95 -3.00
C ASP A 30 1.45 -13.92 -3.25
N GLY A 31 2.02 -15.01 -3.74
CA GLY A 31 3.45 -15.09 -4.06
C GLY A 31 3.85 -14.63 -5.46
N MET A 32 2.87 -14.40 -6.35
CA MET A 32 3.12 -14.10 -7.77
C MET A 32 2.82 -12.65 -8.18
N LEU A 33 2.31 -11.82 -7.28
CA LEU A 33 2.05 -10.41 -7.61
C LEU A 33 3.38 -9.64 -7.74
N PRO A 34 3.52 -8.80 -8.79
CA PRO A 34 4.68 -7.95 -8.94
C PRO A 34 4.77 -6.91 -7.83
N HIS A 35 5.96 -6.33 -7.64
CA HIS A 35 6.10 -5.18 -6.75
C HIS A 35 5.31 -3.99 -7.29
N SER A 36 4.62 -3.28 -6.38
CA SER A 36 3.93 -2.04 -6.73
C SER A 36 4.93 -0.93 -7.07
N GLY A 37 4.55 -0.12 -8.06
CA GLY A 37 5.21 1.11 -8.42
C GLY A 37 4.83 2.31 -7.54
N GLY A 38 5.16 3.49 -8.03
CA GLY A 38 4.86 4.77 -7.40
C GLY A 38 5.94 5.28 -6.45
N ALA A 39 6.14 6.60 -6.44
CA ALA A 39 7.01 7.28 -5.50
C ALA A 39 6.42 7.29 -4.07
N PRO A 40 7.18 7.68 -3.05
CA PRO A 40 6.65 7.90 -1.71
C PRO A 40 5.47 8.88 -1.71
N SER A 41 4.40 8.51 -1.03
CA SER A 41 3.16 9.30 -0.92
C SER A 41 2.46 9.63 -2.26
N GLU A 42 2.84 8.97 -3.33
CA GLU A 42 2.18 9.11 -4.63
C GLU A 42 0.84 8.38 -4.64
N VAL A 43 -0.19 9.03 -5.19
CA VAL A 43 -1.55 8.49 -5.30
C VAL A 43 -2.09 8.73 -6.70
N LEU A 44 -2.50 7.66 -7.36
CA LEU A 44 -3.19 7.74 -8.65
C LEU A 44 -4.69 7.85 -8.42
N VAL A 45 -5.32 8.92 -8.93
CA VAL A 45 -6.76 9.14 -8.84
C VAL A 45 -7.38 9.06 -10.24
N THR A 46 -8.46 8.32 -10.39
CA THR A 46 -9.15 8.15 -11.67
C THR A 46 -10.66 8.04 -11.47
N GLY A 47 -11.43 8.26 -12.53
CA GLY A 47 -12.89 8.17 -12.53
C GLY A 47 -13.59 9.52 -12.55
N GLN A 48 -14.90 9.50 -12.66
CA GLN A 48 -15.73 10.71 -12.71
C GLN A 48 -15.76 11.41 -11.35
N GLY A 49 -15.71 12.75 -11.34
CA GLY A 49 -15.73 13.56 -10.11
C GLY A 49 -14.45 13.45 -9.29
N SER A 50 -13.36 13.02 -9.91
CA SER A 50 -12.07 12.86 -9.25
C SER A 50 -11.47 14.16 -8.72
N GLU A 51 -11.86 15.33 -9.24
CA GLU A 51 -11.30 16.64 -8.89
C GLU A 51 -11.44 16.95 -7.39
N CYS A 52 -12.53 16.54 -6.77
CA CYS A 52 -12.71 16.79 -5.34
C CYS A 52 -11.79 15.89 -4.48
N ILE A 53 -11.47 14.69 -4.96
CA ILE A 53 -10.47 13.80 -4.32
C ILE A 53 -9.07 14.39 -4.49
N VAL A 54 -8.74 14.82 -5.72
CA VAL A 54 -7.45 15.45 -6.05
C VAL A 54 -7.22 16.66 -5.16
N SER A 55 -8.20 17.57 -5.06
CA SER A 55 -8.09 18.77 -4.23
C SER A 55 -8.00 18.45 -2.73
N THR A 56 -8.65 17.39 -2.25
CA THR A 56 -8.61 16.98 -0.85
C THR A 56 -7.27 16.34 -0.48
N LEU A 57 -6.75 15.45 -1.32
CA LEU A 57 -5.49 14.74 -1.05
C LEU A 57 -4.25 15.62 -1.32
N GLY A 58 -4.33 16.51 -2.31
CA GLY A 58 -3.27 17.46 -2.66
C GLY A 58 -3.30 18.74 -1.82
N ALA A 59 -4.16 18.83 -0.79
CA ALA A 59 -4.18 19.97 0.10
C ALA A 59 -2.93 19.99 1.00
N ASP A 60 -2.44 21.20 1.27
CA ASP A 60 -1.27 21.40 2.13
C ASP A 60 -1.54 20.94 3.56
N VAL A 61 -0.53 20.34 4.18
CA VAL A 61 -0.57 19.91 5.58
C VAL A 61 -0.55 21.16 6.49
N PRO A 62 -1.57 21.36 7.33
CA PRO A 62 -1.62 22.52 8.22
C PRO A 62 -0.43 22.54 9.19
N GLY A 63 0.15 23.73 9.39
CA GLY A 63 1.19 23.96 10.38
C GLY A 63 2.61 23.72 9.89
N LEU A 64 2.81 23.34 8.64
CA LEU A 64 4.17 23.33 8.06
C LEU A 64 4.63 24.76 7.74
N PRO A 65 5.95 25.05 7.87
CA PRO A 65 6.52 26.37 7.54
C PRO A 65 6.39 26.72 6.06
N GLN A 66 6.36 25.71 5.18
CA GLN A 66 6.15 25.83 3.74
C GLN A 66 4.93 25.01 3.34
N PRO A 67 4.15 25.47 2.34
CA PRO A 67 3.05 24.70 1.80
C PRO A 67 3.58 23.38 1.20
N GLU A 68 3.17 22.28 1.77
CA GLU A 68 3.55 20.94 1.31
C GLU A 68 2.32 20.00 1.42
N PRO A 69 1.88 19.39 0.32
CA PRO A 69 0.82 18.39 0.35
C PRO A 69 1.34 17.08 0.98
N MET A 70 0.43 16.35 1.63
CA MET A 70 0.75 15.02 2.16
C MET A 70 0.93 13.98 1.06
N PHE A 71 0.23 14.15 -0.06
CA PHE A 71 0.24 13.22 -1.18
C PHE A 71 0.56 13.95 -2.49
N ASP A 72 1.38 13.33 -3.33
CA ASP A 72 1.59 13.69 -4.71
C ASP A 72 0.52 13.01 -5.56
N VAL A 73 -0.45 13.78 -6.05
CA VAL A 73 -1.64 13.24 -6.71
C VAL A 73 -1.49 13.30 -8.22
N LYS A 74 -1.56 12.12 -8.85
CA LYS A 74 -1.60 11.95 -10.30
C LYS A 74 -3.01 11.58 -10.75
N THR A 75 -3.36 11.99 -11.97
CA THR A 75 -4.64 11.65 -12.61
C THR A 75 -4.42 10.98 -13.96
N LEU A 76 -5.37 10.13 -14.37
CA LEU A 76 -5.39 9.55 -15.72
C LEU A 76 -6.28 10.39 -16.63
N THR A 77 -5.81 10.63 -17.86
CA THR A 77 -6.53 11.42 -18.85
C THR A 77 -7.80 10.72 -19.37
N ASP A 78 -7.73 9.40 -19.51
CA ASP A 78 -8.81 8.58 -20.09
C ASP A 78 -9.63 7.82 -19.06
N ASN A 79 -9.39 8.04 -17.76
CA ASN A 79 -10.03 7.35 -16.65
C ASN A 79 -9.93 5.81 -16.68
N THR A 80 -9.01 5.26 -17.47
CA THR A 80 -8.83 3.81 -17.63
C THR A 80 -7.55 3.35 -16.96
N LEU A 81 -7.67 2.39 -16.04
CA LEU A 81 -6.51 1.73 -15.43
C LEU A 81 -5.87 0.78 -16.46
N ASP A 82 -4.87 1.26 -17.16
CA ASP A 82 -4.04 0.43 -18.05
C ASP A 82 -3.12 -0.50 -17.27
N ALA A 83 -2.30 -1.28 -17.98
CA ALA A 83 -1.40 -2.26 -17.35
C ALA A 83 -0.37 -1.61 -16.42
N THR A 84 0.09 -0.39 -16.72
CA THR A 84 1.07 0.35 -15.91
C THR A 84 0.39 0.98 -14.69
N ALA A 85 -0.73 1.67 -14.90
CA ALA A 85 -1.51 2.31 -13.84
C ALA A 85 -1.99 1.31 -12.76
N ARG A 86 -2.29 0.07 -13.17
CA ARG A 86 -2.65 -1.01 -12.23
C ARG A 86 -1.54 -1.39 -11.27
N LEU A 87 -0.28 -1.11 -11.58
CA LEU A 87 0.84 -1.42 -10.70
C LEU A 87 1.11 -0.34 -9.65
N GLU A 88 0.43 0.80 -9.71
CA GLU A 88 0.59 1.85 -8.70
C GLU A 88 0.19 1.36 -7.31
N ARG A 89 0.97 1.81 -6.29
CA ARG A 89 0.79 1.35 -4.90
C ARG A 89 -0.49 1.86 -4.28
N ASN A 90 -0.87 3.10 -4.56
CA ASN A 90 -2.06 3.73 -4.03
C ASN A 90 -2.93 4.20 -5.19
N ILE A 91 -4.13 3.64 -5.31
CA ILE A 91 -5.07 3.97 -6.36
C ILE A 91 -6.40 4.38 -5.71
N VAL A 92 -7.00 5.47 -6.18
CA VAL A 92 -8.36 5.88 -5.84
C VAL A 92 -9.19 5.91 -7.11
N VAL A 93 -10.26 5.16 -7.12
CA VAL A 93 -11.22 5.09 -8.24
C VAL A 93 -12.53 5.71 -7.79
N THR A 94 -13.00 6.73 -8.51
CA THR A 94 -14.29 7.36 -8.25
C THR A 94 -15.34 6.87 -9.23
N ASP A 95 -16.56 6.65 -8.74
CA ASP A 95 -17.73 6.27 -9.52
C ASP A 95 -18.94 7.12 -9.12
N ILE A 96 -19.35 8.01 -10.02
CA ILE A 96 -20.49 8.91 -9.83
C ILE A 96 -21.65 8.44 -10.67
N ASP A 97 -22.70 7.92 -10.00
CA ASP A 97 -23.88 7.43 -10.68
C ASP A 97 -25.10 7.49 -9.75
N SER A 98 -26.05 8.37 -10.05
CA SER A 98 -27.28 8.55 -9.26
C SER A 98 -28.26 7.37 -9.35
N LEU A 99 -28.15 6.53 -10.37
CA LEU A 99 -28.98 5.35 -10.54
C LEU A 99 -28.45 4.16 -9.73
N ARG A 100 -27.14 4.09 -9.53
CA ARG A 100 -26.49 2.98 -8.82
C ARG A 100 -26.19 3.29 -7.35
N HIS A 101 -26.03 4.57 -7.01
CA HIS A 101 -25.60 4.97 -5.67
C HIS A 101 -26.62 5.91 -5.02
N SER A 102 -27.03 5.60 -3.78
CA SER A 102 -27.94 6.44 -2.97
C SER A 102 -27.19 7.33 -1.97
N ALA A 103 -25.93 7.01 -1.67
CA ALA A 103 -25.07 7.72 -0.73
C ALA A 103 -23.60 7.58 -1.12
N THR A 104 -22.74 8.44 -0.55
CA THR A 104 -21.28 8.27 -0.67
C THR A 104 -20.83 7.07 0.15
N THR A 105 -20.10 6.16 -0.49
CA THR A 105 -19.54 4.97 0.14
C THR A 105 -18.07 4.81 -0.22
N VAL A 106 -17.31 4.20 0.69
CA VAL A 106 -15.88 3.88 0.49
C VAL A 106 -15.66 2.40 0.74
N ARG A 107 -15.07 1.74 -0.23
CA ARG A 107 -14.61 0.36 -0.18
C ARG A 107 -13.14 0.33 -0.57
N TYR A 108 -12.39 -0.62 -0.07
CA TYR A 108 -11.00 -0.79 -0.50
C TYR A 108 -10.63 -2.26 -0.64
N GLU A 109 -9.65 -2.51 -1.48
CA GLU A 109 -9.04 -3.81 -1.70
C GLU A 109 -7.53 -3.68 -1.58
N ARG A 110 -6.87 -4.79 -1.21
CA ARG A 110 -5.41 -4.83 -1.05
C ARG A 110 -4.81 -5.86 -1.97
N ASN A 111 -3.62 -5.53 -2.53
CA ASN A 111 -2.81 -6.45 -3.33
C ASN A 111 -3.61 -7.10 -4.47
N VAL A 112 -4.29 -6.28 -5.28
CA VAL A 112 -5.12 -6.76 -6.41
C VAL A 112 -4.24 -7.05 -7.63
N TYR A 113 -3.37 -6.11 -8.00
CA TYR A 113 -2.51 -6.23 -9.18
C TYR A 113 -1.03 -6.20 -8.84
N ALA A 114 -0.67 -5.67 -7.69
CA ALA A 114 0.72 -5.54 -7.23
C ALA A 114 0.79 -5.63 -5.71
N ARG A 115 1.99 -5.76 -5.14
CA ARG A 115 2.20 -5.83 -3.69
C ARG A 115 3.39 -4.97 -3.25
N PRO A 116 3.24 -4.15 -2.19
CA PRO A 116 2.00 -3.81 -1.47
C PRO A 116 1.14 -2.83 -2.26
N GLN A 117 -0.17 -2.99 -2.23
CA GLN A 117 -1.10 -2.12 -2.96
C GLN A 117 -2.37 -1.89 -2.16
N ILE A 118 -2.96 -0.71 -2.29
CA ILE A 118 -4.33 -0.40 -1.89
C ILE A 118 -5.07 0.25 -3.06
N ILE A 119 -6.26 -0.26 -3.36
CA ILE A 119 -7.20 0.37 -4.29
C ILE A 119 -8.42 0.78 -3.47
N ILE A 120 -8.72 2.07 -3.47
CA ILE A 120 -9.88 2.65 -2.78
C ILE A 120 -10.92 3.02 -3.82
N TYR A 121 -12.13 2.50 -3.68
CA TYR A 121 -13.28 2.81 -4.51
C TYR A 121 -14.19 3.76 -3.74
N VAL A 122 -14.43 4.93 -4.32
CA VAL A 122 -15.30 5.96 -3.77
C VAL A 122 -16.49 6.13 -4.70
N SER A 123 -17.66 5.70 -4.27
CA SER A 123 -18.90 5.78 -5.04
C SER A 123 -19.85 6.83 -4.45
N SER A 124 -20.52 7.61 -5.29
CA SER A 124 -21.45 8.65 -4.85
C SER A 124 -22.55 8.89 -5.89
N PRO A 125 -23.75 9.32 -5.48
CA PRO A 125 -24.83 9.63 -6.41
C PRO A 125 -24.56 10.90 -7.23
N SER A 126 -23.72 11.82 -6.74
CA SER A 126 -23.36 13.05 -7.45
C SER A 126 -22.06 13.62 -6.91
N GLU A 127 -21.40 14.47 -7.70
CA GLU A 127 -20.19 15.20 -7.28
C GLU A 127 -20.48 16.13 -6.08
N GLN A 128 -21.66 16.75 -6.04
CA GLN A 128 -22.04 17.60 -4.93
C GLN A 128 -22.13 16.82 -3.62
N THR A 129 -22.72 15.62 -3.66
CA THR A 129 -22.78 14.72 -2.50
C THR A 129 -21.38 14.28 -2.09
N LEU A 130 -20.54 13.91 -3.06
CA LEU A 130 -19.16 13.53 -2.80
C LEU A 130 -18.38 14.66 -2.12
N ARG A 131 -18.44 15.90 -2.64
CA ARG A 131 -17.77 17.08 -2.05
C ARG A 131 -18.20 17.33 -0.59
N ARG A 132 -19.48 17.15 -0.29
CA ARG A 132 -19.98 17.31 1.08
C ARG A 132 -19.48 16.22 2.03
N ASP A 133 -19.34 14.99 1.56
CA ASP A 133 -19.09 13.82 2.39
C ASP A 133 -17.61 13.40 2.45
N ILE A 134 -16.77 13.86 1.51
CA ILE A 134 -15.40 13.39 1.35
C ILE A 134 -14.54 13.52 2.62
N GLY A 135 -14.71 14.59 3.38
CA GLY A 135 -13.99 14.80 4.65
C GLY A 135 -14.29 13.74 5.72
N ARG A 136 -15.42 13.06 5.62
CA ARG A 136 -15.82 11.96 6.53
C ARG A 136 -15.35 10.60 6.06
N CYS A 137 -14.93 10.50 4.80
CA CYS A 137 -14.52 9.23 4.20
C CYS A 137 -13.14 8.75 4.68
N HIS A 138 -12.32 9.65 5.24
CA HIS A 138 -10.98 9.35 5.79
C HIS A 138 -10.07 8.55 4.86
N ILE A 139 -10.15 8.80 3.55
CA ILE A 139 -9.32 8.12 2.53
C ILE A 139 -7.84 8.43 2.75
N ASP A 140 -7.51 9.63 3.21
CA ASP A 140 -6.17 10.06 3.64
C ASP A 140 -5.56 9.09 4.66
N ARG A 141 -6.34 8.70 5.67
CA ARG A 141 -5.89 7.76 6.70
C ARG A 141 -5.65 6.34 6.17
N LEU A 142 -6.47 5.89 5.21
CA LEU A 142 -6.29 4.58 4.57
C LEU A 142 -4.99 4.56 3.75
N LEU A 143 -4.75 5.59 2.95
CA LEU A 143 -3.54 5.77 2.16
C LEU A 143 -2.30 5.87 3.06
N LEU A 144 -2.33 6.74 4.08
CA LEU A 144 -1.23 6.92 5.01
C LEU A 144 -0.87 5.62 5.74
N ARG A 145 -1.87 4.85 6.19
CA ARG A 145 -1.63 3.53 6.80
C ARG A 145 -0.96 2.56 5.85
N ASN A 146 -1.33 2.58 4.56
CA ASN A 146 -0.70 1.73 3.55
C ASN A 146 0.77 2.10 3.34
N GLU A 147 1.06 3.40 3.22
CA GLU A 147 2.44 3.92 3.11
C GLU A 147 3.27 3.58 4.34
N LEU A 148 2.77 3.86 5.54
CA LEU A 148 3.48 3.56 6.78
C LEU A 148 3.75 2.06 6.94
N ALA A 149 2.79 1.19 6.57
CA ALA A 149 2.98 -0.26 6.61
C ALA A 149 4.06 -0.71 5.60
N HIS A 150 4.08 -0.12 4.40
CA HIS A 150 5.09 -0.37 3.39
C HIS A 150 6.50 -0.03 3.90
N TYR A 151 6.68 1.17 4.46
CA TYR A 151 7.98 1.57 5.00
C TYR A 151 8.36 0.78 6.25
N ALA A 152 7.42 0.53 7.16
CA ALA A 152 7.68 -0.24 8.37
C ALA A 152 8.14 -1.68 8.09
N ALA A 153 7.65 -2.30 7.00
CA ALA A 153 8.09 -3.62 6.58
C ALA A 153 9.55 -3.65 6.09
N ARG A 154 10.09 -2.51 5.63
CA ARG A 154 11.48 -2.36 5.19
C ARG A 154 12.44 -2.05 6.32
N LEU A 155 11.93 -1.58 7.48
CA LEU A 155 12.73 -1.32 8.66
C LEU A 155 12.99 -2.64 9.38
N THR A 156 14.23 -3.07 9.38
CA THR A 156 14.65 -4.26 10.12
C THR A 156 14.67 -4.00 11.62
N SER A 157 14.59 -5.07 12.40
CA SER A 157 14.77 -4.99 13.85
C SER A 157 16.14 -4.38 14.16
N ASP A 158 16.17 -3.50 15.16
CA ASP A 158 17.38 -2.85 15.65
C ASP A 158 18.46 -3.86 16.06
N THR A 159 19.51 -3.94 15.26
CA THR A 159 20.70 -4.74 15.56
C THR A 159 21.75 -3.95 16.35
N CYS A 160 21.58 -2.63 16.48
CA CYS A 160 22.60 -1.72 17.03
C CYS A 160 22.35 -1.31 18.48
N GLY A 161 21.26 -1.77 19.10
CA GLY A 161 20.90 -1.35 20.46
C GLY A 161 20.33 0.08 20.57
N THR A 162 20.30 0.84 19.46
CA THR A 162 19.84 2.24 19.42
C THR A 162 18.37 2.36 19.82
N ALA A 163 17.49 1.50 19.31
CA ALA A 163 16.07 1.52 19.69
C ALA A 163 15.86 1.15 21.15
N LYS A 164 16.70 0.27 21.71
CA LYS A 164 16.67 -0.08 23.14
C LYS A 164 17.06 1.11 24.02
N GLU A 165 18.08 1.87 23.61
CA GLU A 165 18.51 3.08 24.32
C GLU A 165 17.43 4.17 24.27
N ILE A 166 16.81 4.40 23.08
CA ILE A 166 15.69 5.34 22.92
C ILE A 166 14.54 4.97 23.83
N ARG A 167 14.15 3.68 23.87
CA ARG A 167 13.09 3.22 24.77
C ARG A 167 13.41 3.45 26.22
N LYS A 168 14.65 3.18 26.64
CA LYS A 168 15.10 3.38 28.03
C LYS A 168 15.10 4.86 28.42
N THR A 169 15.54 5.74 27.52
CA THR A 169 15.72 7.17 27.81
C THR A 169 14.43 7.98 27.68
N PHE A 170 13.60 7.68 26.66
CA PHE A 170 12.43 8.49 26.32
C PHE A 170 11.09 7.75 26.46
N GLY A 171 11.10 6.46 26.77
CA GLY A 171 9.88 5.65 26.90
C GLY A 171 9.17 5.33 25.58
N CYS A 172 9.73 5.73 24.43
CA CYS A 172 9.13 5.51 23.11
C CYS A 172 9.80 4.35 22.38
N SER A 173 9.01 3.66 21.51
CA SER A 173 9.52 2.60 20.64
C SER A 173 9.67 3.11 19.21
N MET A 174 10.83 2.87 18.61
CA MET A 174 11.12 3.30 17.25
C MET A 174 11.77 2.16 16.46
N ARG A 175 11.40 2.01 15.19
CA ARG A 175 12.12 1.17 14.24
C ARG A 175 13.00 2.08 13.39
N LEU A 176 14.26 1.72 13.26
CA LEU A 176 15.25 2.52 12.57
C LEU A 176 15.84 1.72 11.40
N PRO A 177 16.23 2.40 10.31
CA PRO A 177 17.10 1.83 9.29
C PRO A 177 18.43 1.36 9.91
N LYS A 178 19.05 0.33 9.32
CA LYS A 178 20.30 -0.27 9.84
C LYS A 178 21.48 0.69 9.90
N ASP A 179 21.49 1.65 9.00
CA ASP A 179 22.55 2.66 8.82
C ASP A 179 22.38 3.87 9.73
N VAL A 180 21.20 4.04 10.35
CA VAL A 180 20.92 5.13 11.28
C VAL A 180 21.46 4.79 12.67
N THR A 181 22.44 5.55 13.12
CA THR A 181 23.11 5.36 14.41
C THR A 181 23.15 6.64 15.23
N ILE A 182 23.41 6.50 16.54
CA ILE A 182 23.53 7.67 17.43
C ILE A 182 24.81 8.41 17.09
N ARG A 183 24.70 9.71 16.81
CA ARG A 183 25.81 10.63 16.55
C ARG A 183 26.14 11.49 17.77
N LYS A 184 25.11 11.91 18.50
CA LYS A 184 25.31 12.73 19.68
C LYS A 184 24.27 12.41 20.75
N ARG A 185 24.72 12.45 22.02
CA ARG A 185 23.86 12.34 23.19
C ARG A 185 23.95 13.64 23.98
N GLY A 186 22.80 14.21 24.30
CA GLY A 186 22.66 15.33 25.24
C GLY A 186 21.96 14.87 26.51
N LYS A 187 21.72 15.78 27.43
CA LYS A 187 20.97 15.51 28.66
C LYS A 187 19.50 15.13 28.38
N SER A 188 18.89 15.73 27.39
CA SER A 188 17.48 15.63 27.04
C SER A 188 17.23 15.34 25.56
N PHE A 189 18.26 14.96 24.80
CA PHE A 189 18.10 14.63 23.39
C PHE A 189 19.08 13.55 22.94
N ILE A 190 18.70 12.84 21.88
CA ILE A 190 19.58 11.97 21.09
C ILE A 190 19.47 12.39 19.62
N TRP A 191 20.62 12.63 18.99
CA TRP A 191 20.72 12.86 17.56
C TRP A 191 21.19 11.60 16.86
N LEU A 192 20.41 11.18 15.88
CA LEU A 192 20.64 10.01 15.02
C LEU A 192 20.89 10.48 13.59
N SER A 193 21.77 9.80 12.85
CA SER A 193 21.99 10.07 11.43
C SER A 193 22.52 8.82 10.72
N ASP A 194 22.19 8.68 9.45
CA ASP A 194 22.79 7.74 8.50
C ASP A 194 24.16 8.21 7.99
N ASN A 195 24.48 9.50 8.24
CA ASN A 195 25.72 10.13 7.78
C ASN A 195 25.97 9.99 6.26
N ASN A 196 24.90 9.92 5.48
CA ASN A 196 25.02 9.83 4.03
C ASN A 196 25.44 11.21 3.46
N PRO A 197 26.56 11.30 2.73
CA PRO A 197 27.09 12.60 2.26
C PRO A 197 26.24 13.22 1.15
N LEU A 198 25.43 12.44 0.45
CA LEU A 198 24.58 12.92 -0.66
C LEU A 198 23.17 13.27 -0.21
N LYS A 199 22.63 12.53 0.76
CA LYS A 199 21.27 12.73 1.27
C LYS A 199 21.23 12.31 2.74
N SER A 200 21.67 13.20 3.61
CA SER A 200 21.71 12.93 5.06
C SER A 200 20.33 12.88 5.69
N GLY A 201 19.97 11.72 6.24
CA GLY A 201 18.82 11.55 7.11
C GLY A 201 19.19 11.86 8.56
N ASN A 202 18.47 12.79 9.19
CA ASN A 202 18.69 13.16 10.58
C ASN A 202 17.41 13.03 11.39
N ILE A 203 17.52 12.45 12.59
CA ILE A 203 16.42 12.33 13.55
C ILE A 203 16.93 12.87 14.89
N CYS A 204 16.20 13.77 15.48
CA CYS A 204 16.46 14.28 16.83
C CYS A 204 15.26 13.94 17.73
N ILE A 205 15.52 13.31 18.86
CA ILE A 205 14.53 12.89 19.85
C ILE A 205 14.84 13.61 21.16
#